data_c0ca5af8ecbdb04a39030fbd5fe807e7
#
_entry.id   c0ca5af8ecbdb04a39030fbd5fe807e7
#
_cell.length_a   1.000
_cell.length_b   1.000
_cell.length_c   1.000
_cell.angle_alpha   90.00
_cell.angle_beta   90.00
_cell.angle_gamma   90.00
#
_symmetry.space_group_name_H-M   'P 1'
#
loop_
_entity.id
_entity.type
_entity.pdbx_description
1 polymer ?
#
loop_
_entity_poly.entity_id
_entity_poly.type
_entity_poly.pdbx_seq_one_letter_code
_entity_poly.pdbx_strand_id
1 'polypeptide(L)'
;MNEPYTVSRYLLHRLQEIGIKHLFGVPGDYNLDFLDDVMDSPIKWVGNCNELNAGYAADGYARLNGIGAAVVTYGVGGLSIINAVAGAYAEHVPVIIINGAPPARRREAGAMVHHLVSNYYLQLDIFRKITADAALLIDPNTAPEEIDRVIRNCITLKLPAYIELPADITHAPCHAPGELLTALPLTSNPDSLAECVREAVELLNKSASPMILAGVELLRFGLGNETLRLIETSEVPFVTMLSSKSVIPELHPQFSGIYQGGWSKETVRHQVEDSDCLLSLGAWMTDLDTGLFSINLDNRRMITVGGGQVRIGSHFYHQVQLRDFIRELTLAVQPRSYLASHPAESYRPRQTFVPEPSCMLTAPRLYACLNYYLDDNMILLSEPGDAFCATPEFHIEEAENYIVQAYYCSIGFCTPAAVGVAMARPGKRPVVLSGDGAFQMTAQEVSTLIRERCPALIVIINNDGYLIERRLHQDGMYNDIQMWQYAKLPGVFGDGSFVTGIRVTTEEELEQAMKTAISEKDKLVFIEAYLPNRTCSEGLDRLGNAFRKSQQKQ
;
A
#
# COMPACT_ATOMS: atom_id res chain seq x y z
N MET A 1 -3.08 -21.09 40.91
CA MET A 1 -4.23 -21.26 39.99
C MET A 1 -3.95 -20.32 38.85
N ASN A 2 -3.87 -20.81 37.61
CA ASN A 2 -3.74 -19.90 36.46
C ASN A 2 -4.98 -19.00 36.46
N GLU A 3 -4.78 -17.70 36.34
CA GLU A 3 -5.88 -16.75 36.13
C GLU A 3 -6.71 -17.20 34.92
N PRO A 4 -8.05 -17.14 35.00
CA PRO A 4 -8.88 -17.48 33.84
C PRO A 4 -8.55 -16.58 32.67
N TYR A 5 -8.55 -17.14 31.47
CA TYR A 5 -8.41 -16.35 30.23
C TYR A 5 -9.60 -15.41 30.11
N THR A 6 -9.34 -14.17 29.64
CA THR A 6 -10.39 -13.20 29.33
C THR A 6 -10.47 -12.98 27.82
N VAL A 7 -11.59 -12.45 27.33
CA VAL A 7 -11.80 -12.19 25.90
C VAL A 7 -10.71 -11.27 25.34
N SER A 8 -10.32 -10.22 26.08
CA SER A 8 -9.23 -9.32 25.65
C SER A 8 -7.88 -10.04 25.59
N ARG A 9 -7.53 -10.86 26.60
CA ARG A 9 -6.30 -11.67 26.60
C ARG A 9 -6.30 -12.70 25.48
N TYR A 10 -7.47 -13.27 25.15
CA TYR A 10 -7.62 -14.15 23.99
C TYR A 10 -7.30 -13.42 22.69
N LEU A 11 -7.93 -12.27 22.47
CA LEU A 11 -7.69 -11.44 21.29
C LEU A 11 -6.21 -11.03 21.16
N LEU A 12 -5.60 -10.54 22.25
CA LEU A 12 -4.18 -10.17 22.27
C LEU A 12 -3.27 -11.35 21.96
N HIS A 13 -3.56 -12.53 22.49
CA HIS A 13 -2.81 -13.75 22.18
C HIS A 13 -2.87 -14.07 20.67
N ARG A 14 -4.07 -14.04 20.08
CA ARG A 14 -4.24 -14.29 18.63
C ARG A 14 -3.52 -13.25 17.77
N LEU A 15 -3.54 -11.97 18.17
CA LEU A 15 -2.79 -10.91 17.48
C LEU A 15 -1.28 -11.16 17.52
N GLN A 16 -0.74 -11.59 18.68
CA GLN A 16 0.68 -11.94 18.81
C GLN A 16 1.05 -13.14 17.95
N GLU A 17 0.21 -14.17 17.96
CA GLU A 17 0.40 -15.41 17.21
C GLU A 17 0.51 -15.19 15.71
N ILE A 18 -0.26 -14.25 15.16
CA ILE A 18 -0.20 -13.85 13.74
C ILE A 18 0.88 -12.80 13.44
N GLY A 19 1.73 -12.46 14.41
CA GLY A 19 2.91 -11.61 14.23
C GLY A 19 2.69 -10.11 14.44
N ILE A 20 1.58 -9.67 15.01
CA ILE A 20 1.36 -8.26 15.36
C ILE A 20 2.19 -7.91 16.60
N LYS A 21 3.06 -6.92 16.46
CA LYS A 21 3.92 -6.40 17.53
C LYS A 21 3.57 -4.97 17.93
N HIS A 22 2.76 -4.28 17.14
CA HIS A 22 2.37 -2.89 17.37
C HIS A 22 0.87 -2.73 17.13
N LEU A 23 0.19 -1.96 17.98
CA LEU A 23 -1.20 -1.54 17.81
C LEU A 23 -1.23 -0.02 17.68
N PHE A 24 -1.90 0.46 16.65
CA PHE A 24 -2.09 1.87 16.36
C PHE A 24 -3.46 2.32 16.82
N GLY A 25 -3.65 3.58 17.19
CA GLY A 25 -4.99 4.00 17.57
C GLY A 25 -5.07 5.28 18.38
N VAL A 26 -6.28 5.53 18.86
CA VAL A 26 -6.62 6.66 19.73
C VAL A 26 -7.40 6.12 20.94
N PRO A 27 -7.02 6.49 22.18
CA PRO A 27 -7.76 6.08 23.36
C PRO A 27 -9.11 6.79 23.44
N GLY A 28 -10.12 6.08 23.95
CA GLY A 28 -11.43 6.61 24.28
C GLY A 28 -12.08 5.74 25.35
N ASP A 29 -13.10 6.24 26.00
CA ASP A 29 -13.69 5.60 27.19
C ASP A 29 -14.15 4.14 26.96
N TYR A 30 -14.57 3.77 25.76
CA TYR A 30 -15.02 2.41 25.46
C TYR A 30 -13.89 1.42 25.11
N ASN A 31 -12.64 1.88 24.94
CA ASN A 31 -11.52 0.97 24.67
C ASN A 31 -10.45 0.95 25.79
N LEU A 32 -10.60 1.73 26.87
CA LEU A 32 -9.58 1.83 27.92
C LEU A 32 -9.31 0.50 28.59
N ASP A 33 -10.34 -0.28 28.95
CA ASP A 33 -10.17 -1.60 29.57
C ASP A 33 -9.33 -2.55 28.69
N PHE A 34 -9.51 -2.50 27.36
CA PHE A 34 -8.68 -3.26 26.42
C PHE A 34 -7.25 -2.72 26.35
N LEU A 35 -7.09 -1.39 26.38
CA LEU A 35 -5.76 -0.76 26.35
C LEU A 35 -4.94 -1.04 27.59
N ASP A 36 -5.56 -1.21 28.77
CA ASP A 36 -4.87 -1.66 29.98
C ASP A 36 -4.25 -3.05 29.78
N ASP A 37 -5.00 -4.00 29.21
CA ASP A 37 -4.47 -5.32 28.86
C ASP A 37 -3.38 -5.24 27.75
N VAL A 38 -3.47 -4.29 26.81
CA VAL A 38 -2.40 -4.05 25.81
C VAL A 38 -1.12 -3.61 26.51
N MET A 39 -1.20 -2.70 27.50
CA MET A 39 -0.03 -2.22 28.25
C MET A 39 0.63 -3.34 29.08
N ASP A 40 -0.13 -4.35 29.51
CA ASP A 40 0.38 -5.52 30.20
C ASP A 40 0.86 -6.64 29.24
N SER A 41 0.73 -6.45 27.92
CA SER A 41 1.10 -7.41 26.90
C SER A 41 2.46 -7.07 26.23
N PRO A 42 3.08 -8.00 25.47
CA PRO A 42 4.25 -7.71 24.66
C PRO A 42 3.99 -6.78 23.44
N ILE A 43 2.73 -6.50 23.12
CA ILE A 43 2.37 -5.63 21.98
C ILE A 43 2.56 -4.16 22.36
N LYS A 44 3.34 -3.44 21.58
CA LYS A 44 3.57 -2.01 21.82
C LYS A 44 2.39 -1.18 21.32
N TRP A 45 1.87 -0.30 22.19
CA TRP A 45 0.91 0.73 21.81
C TRP A 45 1.60 1.91 21.10
N VAL A 46 1.05 2.33 19.96
CA VAL A 46 1.48 3.50 19.19
C VAL A 46 0.27 4.41 18.99
N GLY A 47 0.10 5.39 19.89
CA GLY A 47 -1.00 6.35 19.78
C GLY A 47 -0.81 7.31 18.60
N ASN A 48 -1.85 7.61 17.87
CA ASN A 48 -1.85 8.49 16.70
C ASN A 48 -2.60 9.79 16.98
N CYS A 49 -2.46 10.79 16.10
CA CYS A 49 -3.12 12.09 16.28
C CYS A 49 -4.62 12.05 16.02
N ASN A 50 -5.08 11.11 15.22
CA ASN A 50 -6.50 10.80 14.98
C ASN A 50 -6.64 9.38 14.43
N GLU A 51 -7.88 8.89 14.32
CA GLU A 51 -8.15 7.50 13.94
C GLU A 51 -7.91 7.23 12.45
N LEU A 52 -8.11 8.21 11.58
CA LEU A 52 -7.74 8.11 10.16
C LEU A 52 -6.24 7.81 10.03
N ASN A 53 -5.42 8.58 10.75
CA ASN A 53 -3.98 8.41 10.76
C ASN A 53 -3.57 7.04 11.36
N ALA A 54 -4.27 6.59 12.41
CA ALA A 54 -4.07 5.26 12.98
C ALA A 54 -4.34 4.14 11.97
N GLY A 55 -5.40 4.28 11.18
CA GLY A 55 -5.73 3.34 10.11
C GLY A 55 -4.66 3.31 9.01
N TYR A 56 -4.16 4.47 8.58
CA TYR A 56 -3.06 4.55 7.61
C TYR A 56 -1.73 4.02 8.17
N ALA A 57 -1.45 4.26 9.45
CA ALA A 57 -0.26 3.67 10.10
C ALA A 57 -0.36 2.14 10.15
N ALA A 58 -1.53 1.60 10.50
CA ALA A 58 -1.79 0.16 10.48
C ALA A 58 -1.70 -0.44 9.07
N ASP A 59 -2.15 0.28 8.03
CA ASP A 59 -2.01 -0.10 6.62
C ASP A 59 -0.52 -0.14 6.22
N GLY A 60 0.23 0.93 6.46
CA GLY A 60 1.67 0.98 6.17
C GLY A 60 2.44 -0.15 6.88
N TYR A 61 2.09 -0.44 8.14
CA TYR A 61 2.65 -1.57 8.89
C TYR A 61 2.29 -2.91 8.24
N ALA A 62 1.02 -3.09 7.87
CA ALA A 62 0.51 -4.33 7.28
C ALA A 62 1.18 -4.67 5.94
N ARG A 63 1.48 -3.68 5.11
CA ARG A 63 2.16 -3.88 3.82
C ARG A 63 3.54 -4.54 3.97
N LEU A 64 4.20 -4.34 5.09
CA LEU A 64 5.52 -4.92 5.37
C LEU A 64 5.46 -6.11 6.33
N ASN A 65 4.64 -6.04 7.36
CA ASN A 65 4.51 -7.10 8.36
C ASN A 65 3.61 -8.26 7.89
N GLY A 66 2.79 -8.03 6.84
CA GLY A 66 1.82 -8.99 6.33
C GLY A 66 0.44 -8.90 6.96
N ILE A 67 0.31 -8.19 8.10
CA ILE A 67 -0.94 -7.85 8.78
C ILE A 67 -0.70 -6.69 9.76
N GLY A 68 -1.69 -5.83 9.94
CA GLY A 68 -1.69 -4.73 10.92
C GLY A 68 -2.95 -4.71 11.78
N ALA A 69 -2.96 -3.88 12.82
CA ALA A 69 -4.17 -3.67 13.60
C ALA A 69 -4.25 -2.26 14.19
N ALA A 70 -5.48 -1.74 14.31
CA ALA A 70 -5.77 -0.47 14.94
C ALA A 70 -6.89 -0.60 15.97
N VAL A 71 -6.82 0.24 17.03
CA VAL A 71 -7.79 0.26 18.12
C VAL A 71 -8.44 1.63 18.18
N VAL A 72 -9.76 1.66 18.17
CA VAL A 72 -10.56 2.91 18.20
C VAL A 72 -11.73 2.80 19.16
N THR A 73 -12.29 3.93 19.59
CA THR A 73 -13.50 3.94 20.39
C THR A 73 -14.77 3.96 19.52
N TYR A 74 -15.91 3.63 20.10
CA TYR A 74 -17.21 3.55 19.45
C TYR A 74 -17.65 4.91 18.86
N GLY A 75 -18.37 4.85 17.78
CA GLY A 75 -18.99 5.99 17.12
C GLY A 75 -17.95 6.94 16.53
N VAL A 76 -17.51 7.92 17.26
CA VAL A 76 -16.60 8.98 16.77
C VAL A 76 -15.28 8.42 16.24
N GLY A 77 -14.69 7.45 16.91
CA GLY A 77 -13.44 6.84 16.47
C GLY A 77 -13.66 5.85 15.33
N GLY A 78 -14.67 4.95 15.48
CA GLY A 78 -15.00 4.00 14.42
C GLY A 78 -15.44 4.66 13.12
N LEU A 79 -16.17 5.77 13.15
CA LEU A 79 -16.55 6.49 11.93
C LEU A 79 -15.39 7.33 11.36
N SER A 80 -14.48 7.82 12.18
CA SER A 80 -13.29 8.55 11.75
C SER A 80 -12.31 7.69 10.93
N ILE A 81 -12.15 6.40 11.26
CA ILE A 81 -11.20 5.49 10.59
C ILE A 81 -11.71 4.92 9.26
N ILE A 82 -12.99 5.10 8.92
CA ILE A 82 -13.65 4.43 7.77
C ILE A 82 -12.88 4.60 6.47
N ASN A 83 -12.40 5.81 6.16
CA ASN A 83 -11.68 6.06 4.91
C ASN A 83 -10.39 5.23 4.80
N ALA A 84 -9.65 5.07 5.90
CA ALA A 84 -8.45 4.21 5.91
C ALA A 84 -8.81 2.73 5.71
N VAL A 85 -9.90 2.26 6.34
CA VAL A 85 -10.36 0.87 6.19
C VAL A 85 -10.88 0.60 4.78
N ALA A 86 -11.62 1.54 4.19
CA ALA A 86 -12.06 1.46 2.80
C ALA A 86 -10.87 1.41 1.83
N GLY A 87 -9.83 2.21 2.10
CA GLY A 87 -8.57 2.18 1.35
C GLY A 87 -7.85 0.83 1.49
N ALA A 88 -7.72 0.31 2.71
CA ALA A 88 -7.14 -1.02 2.95
C ALA A 88 -7.94 -2.14 2.26
N TYR A 89 -9.27 -2.03 2.22
CA TYR A 89 -10.13 -2.97 1.48
C TYR A 89 -9.88 -2.90 -0.03
N ALA A 90 -9.89 -1.70 -0.60
CA ALA A 90 -9.66 -1.50 -2.03
C ALA A 90 -8.26 -1.95 -2.46
N GLU A 91 -7.25 -1.75 -1.62
CA GLU A 91 -5.85 -2.10 -1.86
C GLU A 91 -5.49 -3.55 -1.46
N HIS A 92 -6.43 -4.33 -0.94
CA HIS A 92 -6.18 -5.67 -0.40
C HIS A 92 -5.07 -5.70 0.65
N VAL A 93 -5.22 -4.90 1.70
CA VAL A 93 -4.28 -4.83 2.82
C VAL A 93 -4.97 -5.34 4.09
N PRO A 94 -4.48 -6.42 4.74
CA PRO A 94 -5.10 -7.01 5.91
C PRO A 94 -4.84 -6.15 7.16
N VAL A 95 -5.88 -5.44 7.62
CA VAL A 95 -5.85 -4.63 8.83
C VAL A 95 -7.02 -5.01 9.73
N ILE A 96 -6.76 -5.38 10.98
CA ILE A 96 -7.79 -5.68 11.96
C ILE A 96 -8.16 -4.40 12.72
N ILE A 97 -9.41 -4.02 12.66
CA ILE A 97 -9.94 -2.90 13.44
C ILE A 97 -10.62 -3.44 14.70
N ILE A 98 -10.09 -3.06 15.85
CA ILE A 98 -10.64 -3.39 17.17
C ILE A 98 -11.34 -2.14 17.68
N ASN A 99 -12.64 -2.22 17.82
CA ASN A 99 -13.47 -1.09 18.24
C ASN A 99 -14.04 -1.35 19.63
N GLY A 100 -13.56 -0.60 20.64
CA GLY A 100 -14.19 -0.62 21.95
C GLY A 100 -15.62 -0.07 21.88
N ALA A 101 -16.56 -0.76 22.50
CA ALA A 101 -17.98 -0.45 22.35
C ALA A 101 -18.69 -0.32 23.71
N PRO A 102 -19.86 0.37 23.74
CA PRO A 102 -20.70 0.42 24.95
C PRO A 102 -21.04 -0.98 25.47
N PRO A 103 -21.18 -1.15 26.80
CA PRO A 103 -21.54 -2.43 27.40
C PRO A 103 -22.73 -3.09 26.70
N ALA A 104 -22.66 -4.40 26.44
CA ALA A 104 -23.70 -5.18 25.78
C ALA A 104 -25.07 -5.02 26.48
N ARG A 105 -25.08 -5.01 27.82
CA ARG A 105 -26.29 -4.76 28.64
C ARG A 105 -26.95 -3.39 28.37
N ARG A 106 -26.18 -2.36 27.96
CA ARG A 106 -26.73 -1.04 27.60
C ARG A 106 -27.42 -1.07 26.25
N ARG A 107 -26.85 -1.85 25.32
CA ARG A 107 -27.45 -2.12 24.00
C ARG A 107 -28.78 -2.87 24.15
N GLU A 108 -28.83 -3.92 24.95
CA GLU A 108 -30.03 -4.70 25.24
C GLU A 108 -31.14 -3.84 25.86
N ALA A 109 -30.76 -2.95 26.76
CA ALA A 109 -31.68 -2.02 27.40
C ALA A 109 -32.15 -0.86 26.47
N GLY A 110 -31.60 -0.75 25.26
CA GLY A 110 -31.88 0.36 24.34
C GLY A 110 -31.49 1.75 24.88
N ALA A 111 -30.46 1.79 25.76
CA ALA A 111 -30.05 3.03 26.43
C ALA A 111 -29.47 4.02 25.43
N MET A 112 -29.77 5.30 25.60
CA MET A 112 -29.11 6.38 24.86
C MET A 112 -27.74 6.64 25.47
N VAL A 113 -26.68 6.16 24.81
CA VAL A 113 -25.29 6.39 25.19
C VAL A 113 -24.66 7.45 24.29
N HIS A 114 -23.63 8.14 24.80
CA HIS A 114 -22.88 9.06 23.96
C HIS A 114 -22.20 8.32 22.78
N HIS A 115 -21.87 9.02 21.71
CA HIS A 115 -21.34 8.50 20.46
C HIS A 115 -22.30 7.62 19.64
N LEU A 116 -23.51 7.33 20.14
CA LEU A 116 -24.54 6.64 19.38
C LEU A 116 -25.15 7.61 18.34
N VAL A 117 -25.12 7.20 17.06
CA VAL A 117 -25.66 8.06 15.98
C VAL A 117 -27.15 7.83 15.79
N SER A 118 -27.58 6.63 15.40
CA SER A 118 -29.00 6.30 15.17
C SER A 118 -29.41 5.04 15.91
N ASN A 119 -28.63 4.00 15.80
CA ASN A 119 -28.82 2.73 16.47
C ASN A 119 -27.48 2.04 16.71
N TYR A 120 -27.46 1.02 17.56
CA TYR A 120 -26.24 0.31 17.95
C TYR A 120 -25.58 -0.51 16.85
N TYR A 121 -26.26 -0.76 15.75
CA TYR A 121 -25.75 -1.61 14.66
C TYR A 121 -25.23 -0.81 13.45
N LEU A 122 -25.51 0.50 13.39
CA LEU A 122 -25.12 1.34 12.25
C LEU A 122 -23.62 1.17 11.89
N GLN A 123 -22.75 1.27 12.89
CA GLN A 123 -21.32 1.19 12.67
C GLN A 123 -20.91 -0.22 12.17
N LEU A 124 -21.39 -1.28 12.82
CA LEU A 124 -21.16 -2.66 12.38
C LEU A 124 -21.63 -2.88 10.92
N ASP A 125 -22.81 -2.35 10.57
CA ASP A 125 -23.36 -2.51 9.22
C ASP A 125 -22.52 -1.77 8.16
N ILE A 126 -21.92 -0.63 8.51
CA ILE A 126 -20.97 0.07 7.64
C ILE A 126 -19.72 -0.79 7.45
N PHE A 127 -19.10 -1.28 8.54
CA PHE A 127 -17.89 -2.09 8.45
C PHE A 127 -18.10 -3.40 7.71
N ARG A 128 -19.26 -4.03 7.78
CA ARG A 128 -19.62 -5.21 6.96
C ARG A 128 -19.53 -4.97 5.45
N LYS A 129 -19.54 -3.72 4.99
CA LYS A 129 -19.43 -3.37 3.56
C LYS A 129 -18.00 -3.15 3.10
N ILE A 130 -17.09 -2.87 4.02
CA ILE A 130 -15.71 -2.48 3.74
C ILE A 130 -14.68 -3.38 4.45
N THR A 131 -15.11 -4.57 4.91
CA THR A 131 -14.25 -5.58 5.51
C THR A 131 -14.59 -6.98 4.97
N ALA A 132 -13.63 -7.89 5.05
CA ALA A 132 -13.85 -9.31 4.70
C ALA A 132 -14.82 -9.98 5.67
N ASP A 133 -14.75 -9.56 6.93
CA ASP A 133 -15.56 -10.12 8.01
C ASP A 133 -15.67 -9.11 9.16
N ALA A 134 -16.79 -9.18 9.89
CA ALA A 134 -17.06 -8.31 11.02
C ALA A 134 -17.81 -9.07 12.12
N ALA A 135 -17.36 -8.93 13.38
CA ALA A 135 -18.00 -9.51 14.55
C ALA A 135 -18.31 -8.45 15.61
N LEU A 136 -19.40 -8.67 16.33
CA LEU A 136 -19.76 -8.00 17.57
C LEU A 136 -19.75 -9.05 18.69
N LEU A 137 -18.84 -8.91 19.63
CA LEU A 137 -18.62 -9.87 20.69
C LEU A 137 -19.60 -9.61 21.86
N ILE A 138 -20.75 -10.28 21.87
CA ILE A 138 -21.77 -10.11 22.93
C ILE A 138 -21.84 -11.26 23.94
N ASP A 139 -21.30 -12.43 23.59
CA ASP A 139 -21.27 -13.61 24.45
C ASP A 139 -19.81 -14.07 24.62
N PRO A 140 -19.27 -14.05 25.85
CA PRO A 140 -17.89 -14.47 26.09
C PRO A 140 -17.62 -15.95 25.78
N ASN A 141 -18.66 -16.80 25.73
CA ASN A 141 -18.51 -18.21 25.38
C ASN A 141 -18.26 -18.43 23.89
N THR A 142 -18.79 -17.56 23.03
CA THR A 142 -18.61 -17.63 21.55
C THR A 142 -17.59 -16.61 21.03
N ALA A 143 -17.16 -15.66 21.85
CA ALA A 143 -16.20 -14.63 21.45
C ALA A 143 -14.88 -15.21 20.89
N PRO A 144 -14.29 -16.28 21.44
CA PRO A 144 -13.09 -16.90 20.88
C PRO A 144 -13.26 -17.37 19.44
N GLU A 145 -14.34 -18.07 19.12
CA GLU A 145 -14.64 -18.56 17.77
C GLU A 145 -14.89 -17.43 16.78
N GLU A 146 -15.59 -16.36 17.23
CA GLU A 146 -15.82 -15.16 16.42
C GLU A 146 -14.50 -14.42 16.12
N ILE A 147 -13.62 -14.27 17.11
CA ILE A 147 -12.29 -13.69 16.94
C ILE A 147 -11.48 -14.50 15.94
N ASP A 148 -11.41 -15.83 16.12
CA ASP A 148 -10.66 -16.72 15.23
C ASP A 148 -11.19 -16.67 13.81
N ARG A 149 -12.50 -16.65 13.61
CA ARG A 149 -13.16 -16.57 12.31
C ARG A 149 -12.79 -15.27 11.60
N VAL A 150 -12.95 -14.14 12.29
CA VAL A 150 -12.67 -12.80 11.72
C VAL A 150 -11.20 -12.64 11.35
N ILE A 151 -10.28 -13.03 12.24
CA ILE A 151 -8.84 -12.95 11.97
C ILE A 151 -8.46 -13.88 10.81
N ARG A 152 -8.99 -15.11 10.80
CA ARG A 152 -8.71 -16.08 9.73
C ARG A 152 -9.16 -15.58 8.36
N ASN A 153 -10.32 -14.96 8.26
CA ASN A 153 -10.81 -14.37 7.02
C ASN A 153 -9.92 -13.19 6.58
N CYS A 154 -9.48 -12.34 7.51
CA CYS A 154 -8.56 -11.25 7.23
C CYS A 154 -7.25 -11.74 6.60
N ILE A 155 -6.57 -12.71 7.22
CA ILE A 155 -5.27 -13.21 6.73
C ILE A 155 -5.40 -14.05 5.45
N THR A 156 -6.53 -14.74 5.26
CA THR A 156 -6.78 -15.59 4.08
C THR A 156 -7.06 -14.74 2.85
N LEU A 157 -7.97 -13.76 2.98
CA LEU A 157 -8.44 -12.94 1.86
C LEU A 157 -7.58 -11.70 1.60
N LYS A 158 -6.64 -11.40 2.52
CA LYS A 158 -5.82 -10.18 2.47
C LYS A 158 -6.66 -8.90 2.46
N LEU A 159 -7.73 -8.88 3.24
CA LEU A 159 -8.68 -7.79 3.36
C LEU A 159 -8.80 -7.36 4.83
N PRO A 160 -9.19 -6.10 5.12
CA PRO A 160 -9.41 -5.69 6.50
C PRO A 160 -10.56 -6.45 7.16
N ALA A 161 -10.54 -6.47 8.48
CA ALA A 161 -11.57 -7.10 9.30
C ALA A 161 -11.92 -6.23 10.51
N TYR A 162 -13.10 -6.44 11.10
CA TYR A 162 -13.63 -5.60 12.16
C TYR A 162 -14.10 -6.43 13.35
N ILE A 163 -13.67 -6.04 14.55
CA ILE A 163 -14.11 -6.63 15.83
C ILE A 163 -14.65 -5.52 16.71
N GLU A 164 -15.92 -5.60 17.09
CA GLU A 164 -16.55 -4.72 18.06
C GLU A 164 -16.57 -5.39 19.42
N LEU A 165 -15.84 -4.82 20.39
CA LEU A 165 -15.60 -5.36 21.73
C LEU A 165 -16.31 -4.50 22.78
N PRO A 166 -17.49 -4.92 23.31
CA PRO A 166 -18.17 -4.22 24.40
C PRO A 166 -17.35 -4.24 25.70
N ALA A 167 -17.37 -3.11 26.43
CA ALA A 167 -16.58 -2.93 27.64
C ALA A 167 -16.87 -3.99 28.73
N ASP A 168 -18.12 -4.45 28.87
CA ASP A 168 -18.49 -5.48 29.84
C ASP A 168 -18.13 -6.93 29.40
N ILE A 169 -17.70 -7.10 28.15
CA ILE A 169 -17.19 -8.39 27.62
C ILE A 169 -15.67 -8.46 27.67
N THR A 170 -14.97 -7.34 27.67
CA THR A 170 -13.49 -7.25 27.60
C THR A 170 -12.83 -8.18 28.61
N HIS A 171 -13.21 -8.12 29.90
CA HIS A 171 -12.64 -8.95 30.96
C HIS A 171 -13.50 -10.18 31.30
N ALA A 172 -14.54 -10.47 30.53
CA ALA A 172 -15.34 -11.67 30.75
C ALA A 172 -14.50 -12.94 30.53
N PRO A 173 -14.67 -13.98 31.38
CA PRO A 173 -13.89 -15.21 31.26
C PRO A 173 -14.28 -16.00 30.00
N CYS A 174 -13.27 -16.57 29.35
CA CYS A 174 -13.44 -17.46 28.20
C CYS A 174 -12.41 -18.60 28.24
N HIS A 175 -12.49 -19.55 27.31
CA HIS A 175 -11.47 -20.59 27.19
C HIS A 175 -10.16 -20.04 26.58
N ALA A 176 -9.05 -20.72 26.90
CA ALA A 176 -7.75 -20.38 26.32
C ALA A 176 -7.68 -20.76 24.80
N PRO A 177 -6.83 -20.09 24.01
CA PRO A 177 -6.57 -20.48 22.63
C PRO A 177 -6.12 -21.94 22.51
N GLY A 178 -6.63 -22.62 21.48
CA GLY A 178 -6.25 -24.00 21.16
C GLY A 178 -5.13 -24.06 20.13
N GLU A 179 -5.44 -24.61 18.95
CA GLU A 179 -4.48 -24.72 17.85
C GLU A 179 -4.06 -23.36 17.28
N LEU A 180 -2.89 -23.32 16.62
CA LEU A 180 -2.36 -22.13 15.96
C LEU A 180 -3.34 -21.59 14.92
N LEU A 181 -3.53 -20.28 14.94
CA LEU A 181 -4.40 -19.60 13.98
C LEU A 181 -3.66 -19.42 12.64
N THR A 182 -4.10 -20.11 11.61
CA THR A 182 -3.52 -20.03 10.27
C THR A 182 -4.55 -19.63 9.24
N ALA A 183 -4.06 -19.08 8.11
CA ALA A 183 -4.92 -18.84 6.94
C ALA A 183 -5.54 -20.15 6.44
N LEU A 184 -6.75 -20.07 5.91
CA LEU A 184 -7.37 -21.22 5.26
C LEU A 184 -6.62 -21.54 3.97
N PRO A 185 -6.34 -22.82 3.69
CA PRO A 185 -5.74 -23.20 2.42
C PRO A 185 -6.75 -22.94 1.29
N LEU A 186 -6.43 -22.02 0.39
CA LEU A 186 -7.14 -21.84 -0.85
C LEU A 186 -6.58 -22.83 -1.87
N THR A 187 -7.37 -23.83 -2.26
CA THR A 187 -6.95 -24.90 -3.16
C THR A 187 -7.61 -24.75 -4.53
N SER A 188 -6.87 -25.09 -5.58
CA SER A 188 -7.40 -25.14 -6.93
C SER A 188 -8.18 -26.43 -7.17
N ASN A 189 -9.18 -26.36 -8.07
CA ASN A 189 -9.76 -27.57 -8.65
C ASN A 189 -8.70 -28.25 -9.53
N PRO A 190 -8.35 -29.52 -9.29
CA PRO A 190 -7.24 -30.18 -9.98
C PRO A 190 -7.42 -30.29 -11.50
N ASP A 191 -8.65 -30.58 -11.96
CA ASP A 191 -8.93 -30.75 -13.39
C ASP A 191 -8.87 -29.41 -14.12
N SER A 192 -9.49 -28.37 -13.55
CA SER A 192 -9.43 -27.00 -14.08
C SER A 192 -7.98 -26.49 -14.15
N LEU A 193 -7.16 -26.76 -13.10
CA LEU A 193 -5.77 -26.38 -13.05
C LEU A 193 -4.96 -27.09 -14.14
N ALA A 194 -5.09 -28.41 -14.25
CA ALA A 194 -4.36 -29.19 -15.24
C ALA A 194 -4.69 -28.76 -16.68
N GLU A 195 -5.98 -28.51 -16.95
CA GLU A 195 -6.44 -28.12 -18.29
C GLU A 195 -5.98 -26.71 -18.66
N CYS A 196 -6.16 -25.71 -17.76
CA CYS A 196 -5.73 -24.34 -18.04
C CYS A 196 -4.20 -24.22 -18.18
N VAL A 197 -3.42 -24.96 -17.39
CA VAL A 197 -1.94 -24.96 -17.52
C VAL A 197 -1.54 -25.57 -18.88
N ARG A 198 -2.16 -26.68 -19.30
CA ARG A 198 -1.88 -27.27 -20.61
C ARG A 198 -2.17 -26.29 -21.76
N GLU A 199 -3.33 -25.61 -21.73
CA GLU A 199 -3.68 -24.61 -22.75
C GLU A 199 -2.74 -23.40 -22.72
N ALA A 200 -2.35 -22.93 -21.52
CA ALA A 200 -1.41 -21.82 -21.37
C ALA A 200 -0.02 -22.17 -21.94
N VAL A 201 0.49 -23.37 -21.68
CA VAL A 201 1.77 -23.86 -22.25
C VAL A 201 1.69 -23.93 -23.78
N GLU A 202 0.58 -24.43 -24.34
CA GLU A 202 0.41 -24.49 -25.79
C GLU A 202 0.42 -23.10 -26.43
N LEU A 203 -0.27 -22.12 -25.81
CA LEU A 203 -0.30 -20.75 -26.31
C LEU A 203 1.08 -20.09 -26.20
N LEU A 204 1.74 -20.21 -25.04
CA LEU A 204 3.09 -19.68 -24.83
C LEU A 204 4.10 -20.30 -25.81
N ASN A 205 4.05 -21.62 -26.04
CA ASN A 205 4.98 -22.31 -26.94
C ASN A 205 4.78 -21.93 -28.42
N LYS A 206 3.57 -21.53 -28.83
CA LYS A 206 3.28 -21.06 -30.20
C LYS A 206 3.64 -19.60 -30.41
N SER A 207 3.78 -18.83 -29.35
CA SER A 207 4.05 -17.39 -29.39
C SER A 207 5.47 -17.11 -29.92
N ALA A 208 5.63 -16.09 -30.73
CA ALA A 208 6.93 -15.60 -31.18
C ALA A 208 7.45 -14.44 -30.28
N SER A 209 6.54 -13.68 -29.66
CA SER A 209 6.84 -12.52 -28.81
C SER A 209 5.99 -12.51 -27.54
N PRO A 210 6.16 -13.51 -26.64
CA PRO A 210 5.41 -13.53 -25.38
C PRO A 210 5.88 -12.44 -24.43
N MET A 211 4.97 -11.99 -23.55
CA MET A 211 5.27 -11.03 -22.49
C MET A 211 4.54 -11.44 -21.20
N ILE A 212 5.19 -11.26 -20.04
CA ILE A 212 4.55 -11.42 -18.72
C ILE A 212 4.21 -10.03 -18.16
N LEU A 213 2.97 -9.84 -17.74
CA LEU A 213 2.52 -8.69 -16.97
C LEU A 213 2.36 -9.11 -15.50
N ALA A 214 3.30 -8.67 -14.66
CA ALA A 214 3.32 -8.97 -13.24
C ALA A 214 2.48 -7.94 -12.48
N GLY A 215 1.35 -8.38 -11.91
CA GLY A 215 0.36 -7.52 -11.27
C GLY A 215 0.44 -7.50 -9.74
N VAL A 216 -0.43 -6.70 -9.12
CA VAL A 216 -0.41 -6.38 -7.69
C VAL A 216 -0.77 -7.55 -6.77
N GLU A 217 -1.56 -8.53 -7.22
CA GLU A 217 -1.86 -9.72 -6.41
C GLU A 217 -0.59 -10.52 -6.10
N LEU A 218 0.43 -10.48 -6.97
CA LEU A 218 1.72 -11.12 -6.69
C LEU A 218 2.37 -10.52 -5.44
N LEU A 219 2.25 -9.21 -5.26
CA LEU A 219 2.74 -8.51 -4.07
C LEU A 219 1.87 -8.84 -2.83
N ARG A 220 0.54 -8.78 -2.97
CA ARG A 220 -0.40 -9.02 -1.86
C ARG A 220 -0.33 -10.44 -1.31
N PHE A 221 -0.13 -11.42 -2.17
CA PHE A 221 -0.03 -12.84 -1.79
C PHE A 221 1.41 -13.35 -1.63
N GLY A 222 2.41 -12.46 -1.76
CA GLY A 222 3.83 -12.80 -1.57
C GLY A 222 4.36 -13.79 -2.60
N LEU A 223 3.96 -13.63 -3.88
CA LEU A 223 4.29 -14.56 -4.99
C LEU A 223 5.45 -14.07 -5.89
N GLY A 224 6.17 -13.04 -5.47
CA GLY A 224 7.29 -12.48 -6.25
C GLY A 224 8.34 -13.53 -6.60
N ASN A 225 8.80 -14.33 -5.63
CA ASN A 225 9.82 -15.35 -5.83
C ASN A 225 9.35 -16.51 -6.73
N GLU A 226 8.10 -16.96 -6.59
CA GLU A 226 7.51 -17.97 -7.46
C GLU A 226 7.41 -17.47 -8.90
N THR A 227 7.01 -16.19 -9.07
CA THR A 227 6.91 -15.55 -10.38
C THR A 227 8.31 -15.34 -11.00
N LEU A 228 9.30 -14.96 -10.20
CA LEU A 228 10.68 -14.84 -10.66
C LEU A 228 11.19 -16.17 -11.23
N ARG A 229 10.95 -17.29 -10.54
CA ARG A 229 11.31 -18.62 -11.05
C ARG A 229 10.62 -18.94 -12.38
N LEU A 230 9.35 -18.59 -12.55
CA LEU A 230 8.64 -18.76 -13.81
C LEU A 230 9.30 -17.92 -14.93
N ILE A 231 9.66 -16.67 -14.66
CA ILE A 231 10.34 -15.78 -15.59
C ILE A 231 11.69 -16.36 -16.00
N GLU A 232 12.51 -16.77 -15.04
CA GLU A 232 13.84 -17.39 -15.29
C GLU A 232 13.74 -18.71 -16.05
N THR A 233 12.75 -19.56 -15.70
CA THR A 233 12.55 -20.85 -16.36
C THR A 233 12.04 -20.70 -17.80
N SER A 234 11.13 -19.79 -18.03
CA SER A 234 10.51 -19.54 -19.35
C SER A 234 11.36 -18.67 -20.27
N GLU A 235 12.28 -17.89 -19.70
CA GLU A 235 13.04 -16.83 -20.38
C GLU A 235 12.15 -15.79 -21.10
N VAL A 236 10.90 -15.62 -20.64
CA VAL A 236 9.96 -14.64 -21.18
C VAL A 236 10.20 -13.27 -20.53
N PRO A 237 10.32 -12.17 -21.30
CA PRO A 237 10.44 -10.84 -20.73
C PRO A 237 9.20 -10.43 -19.96
N PHE A 238 9.36 -9.52 -18.99
CA PHE A 238 8.26 -9.08 -18.15
C PHE A 238 8.22 -7.57 -17.96
N VAL A 239 7.02 -7.10 -17.67
CA VAL A 239 6.72 -5.75 -17.21
C VAL A 239 5.98 -5.82 -15.88
N THR A 240 6.06 -4.75 -15.09
CA THR A 240 5.20 -4.52 -13.92
C THR A 240 4.21 -3.39 -14.21
N MET A 241 3.24 -3.18 -13.33
CA MET A 241 2.37 -2.00 -13.32
C MET A 241 2.80 -1.07 -12.19
N LEU A 242 2.26 0.13 -12.10
CA LEU A 242 2.59 1.04 -11.01
C LEU A 242 2.22 0.45 -9.63
N SER A 243 1.05 -0.17 -9.53
CA SER A 243 0.58 -0.84 -8.31
C SER A 243 1.44 -2.04 -7.88
N SER A 244 2.18 -2.63 -8.81
CA SER A 244 3.06 -3.79 -8.61
C SER A 244 4.54 -3.50 -8.85
N LYS A 245 4.92 -2.21 -8.87
CA LYS A 245 6.32 -1.80 -9.06
C LYS A 245 7.24 -2.59 -8.12
N SER A 246 8.33 -3.07 -8.68
CA SER A 246 9.39 -3.82 -7.97
C SER A 246 8.96 -5.16 -7.34
N VAL A 247 7.76 -5.69 -7.65
CA VAL A 247 7.35 -7.03 -7.20
C VAL A 247 8.30 -8.14 -7.69
N ILE A 248 8.95 -7.89 -8.82
CA ILE A 248 10.12 -8.60 -9.33
C ILE A 248 11.26 -7.57 -9.44
N PRO A 249 12.52 -7.90 -9.12
CA PRO A 249 13.63 -6.96 -9.17
C PRO A 249 13.76 -6.27 -10.53
N GLU A 250 13.84 -4.93 -10.54
CA GLU A 250 13.92 -4.12 -11.77
C GLU A 250 15.28 -4.23 -12.45
N LEU A 251 16.32 -4.74 -11.76
CA LEU A 251 17.64 -5.05 -12.33
C LEU A 251 17.66 -6.37 -13.10
N HIS A 252 16.57 -7.14 -13.07
CA HIS A 252 16.52 -8.42 -13.78
C HIS A 252 16.67 -8.21 -15.29
N PRO A 253 17.51 -8.99 -16.00
CA PRO A 253 17.79 -8.80 -17.45
C PRO A 253 16.55 -8.86 -18.34
N GLN A 254 15.48 -9.54 -17.89
CA GLN A 254 14.23 -9.70 -18.62
C GLN A 254 13.21 -8.58 -18.31
N PHE A 255 13.53 -7.63 -17.41
CA PHE A 255 12.64 -6.52 -17.09
C PHE A 255 12.59 -5.51 -18.24
N SER A 256 11.41 -5.27 -18.78
CA SER A 256 11.19 -4.34 -19.89
C SER A 256 10.69 -2.97 -19.45
N GLY A 257 10.20 -2.83 -18.23
CA GLY A 257 9.73 -1.55 -17.70
C GLY A 257 8.35 -1.62 -17.02
N ILE A 258 7.74 -0.45 -16.81
CA ILE A 258 6.42 -0.34 -16.19
C ILE A 258 5.38 -0.04 -17.26
N TYR A 259 4.35 -0.89 -17.34
CA TYR A 259 3.25 -0.75 -18.28
C TYR A 259 2.05 -0.05 -17.65
N GLN A 260 1.58 1.02 -18.26
CA GLN A 260 0.45 1.84 -17.84
C GLN A 260 -0.34 2.34 -19.08
N GLY A 261 -0.61 1.47 -20.06
CA GLY A 261 -1.29 1.83 -21.29
C GLY A 261 -0.63 3.02 -22.01
N GLY A 262 -1.41 3.98 -22.45
CA GLY A 262 -0.92 5.18 -23.13
C GLY A 262 -0.07 6.14 -22.29
N TRP A 263 0.05 5.87 -20.98
CA TRP A 263 0.89 6.63 -20.05
C TRP A 263 2.30 6.03 -19.92
N SER A 264 2.52 4.80 -20.41
CA SER A 264 3.82 4.12 -20.44
C SER A 264 4.84 4.90 -21.28
N LYS A 265 6.12 4.57 -21.13
CA LYS A 265 7.12 4.83 -22.17
C LYS A 265 6.71 4.11 -23.46
N GLU A 266 6.91 4.76 -24.59
CA GLU A 266 6.43 4.25 -25.90
C GLU A 266 7.03 2.87 -26.23
N THR A 267 8.32 2.66 -25.91
CA THR A 267 9.00 1.36 -26.08
C THR A 267 8.35 0.24 -25.29
N VAL A 268 8.03 0.47 -24.00
CA VAL A 268 7.35 -0.49 -23.13
C VAL A 268 5.94 -0.77 -23.63
N ARG A 269 5.22 0.28 -24.01
CA ARG A 269 3.87 0.15 -24.55
C ARG A 269 3.83 -0.75 -25.77
N HIS A 270 4.70 -0.52 -26.75
CA HIS A 270 4.77 -1.35 -27.95
C HIS A 270 5.12 -2.79 -27.64
N GLN A 271 6.11 -3.06 -26.77
CA GLN A 271 6.47 -4.41 -26.40
C GLN A 271 5.29 -5.20 -25.82
N VAL A 272 4.43 -4.55 -25.03
CA VAL A 272 3.25 -5.21 -24.42
C VAL A 272 2.09 -5.32 -25.41
N GLU A 273 1.72 -4.24 -26.09
CA GLU A 273 0.54 -4.19 -26.95
C GLU A 273 0.72 -4.97 -28.28
N ASP A 274 1.97 -5.09 -28.77
CA ASP A 274 2.31 -5.85 -29.97
C ASP A 274 2.64 -7.33 -29.66
N SER A 275 2.67 -7.72 -28.37
CA SER A 275 2.91 -9.12 -27.99
C SER A 275 1.83 -10.05 -28.55
N ASP A 276 2.22 -11.23 -28.98
CA ASP A 276 1.28 -12.23 -29.51
C ASP A 276 0.77 -13.21 -28.46
N CYS A 277 1.34 -13.15 -27.22
CA CYS A 277 0.85 -13.81 -26.03
C CYS A 277 1.19 -12.99 -24.77
N LEU A 278 0.19 -12.40 -24.12
CA LEU A 278 0.34 -11.68 -22.86
C LEU A 278 -0.13 -12.55 -21.68
N LEU A 279 0.82 -12.99 -20.84
CA LEU A 279 0.54 -13.69 -19.59
C LEU A 279 0.39 -12.66 -18.45
N SER A 280 -0.84 -12.34 -18.08
CA SER A 280 -1.19 -11.41 -17.02
C SER A 280 -1.40 -12.15 -15.71
N LEU A 281 -0.52 -11.95 -14.72
CA LEU A 281 -0.51 -12.62 -13.43
C LEU A 281 -0.92 -11.65 -12.32
N GLY A 282 -2.14 -11.77 -11.82
CA GLY A 282 -2.65 -10.97 -10.71
C GLY A 282 -2.71 -9.47 -10.96
N ALA A 283 -2.88 -9.05 -12.21
CA ALA A 283 -2.98 -7.64 -12.57
C ALA A 283 -4.41 -7.12 -12.39
N TRP A 284 -4.54 -5.96 -11.75
CA TRP A 284 -5.79 -5.22 -11.71
C TRP A 284 -5.82 -4.19 -12.85
N MET A 285 -6.86 -4.26 -13.68
CA MET A 285 -7.01 -3.34 -14.81
C MET A 285 -7.75 -2.07 -14.36
N THR A 286 -7.14 -1.34 -13.39
CA THR A 286 -7.69 -0.08 -12.90
C THR A 286 -7.54 1.02 -13.96
N ASP A 287 -8.22 2.14 -13.79
CA ASP A 287 -8.08 3.30 -14.64
C ASP A 287 -6.64 3.84 -14.64
N LEU A 288 -6.00 3.94 -13.46
CA LEU A 288 -4.62 4.44 -13.34
C LEU A 288 -3.59 3.45 -13.90
N ASP A 289 -3.68 2.17 -13.53
CA ASP A 289 -2.77 1.14 -14.04
C ASP A 289 -2.91 0.91 -15.56
N THR A 290 -4.07 1.23 -16.14
CA THR A 290 -4.31 1.13 -17.59
C THR A 290 -4.19 2.47 -18.33
N GLY A 291 -3.69 3.52 -17.68
CA GLY A 291 -3.53 4.84 -18.26
C GLY A 291 -4.85 5.42 -18.75
N LEU A 292 -5.86 5.46 -17.89
CA LEU A 292 -7.24 5.89 -18.17
C LEU A 292 -7.91 5.05 -19.27
N PHE A 293 -7.76 3.72 -19.15
CA PHE A 293 -8.30 2.73 -20.11
C PHE A 293 -7.79 2.93 -21.54
N SER A 294 -6.56 3.45 -21.69
CA SER A 294 -5.92 3.68 -23.00
C SER A 294 -5.16 2.46 -23.53
N ILE A 295 -5.26 1.32 -22.85
CA ILE A 295 -4.67 0.04 -23.29
C ILE A 295 -5.28 -0.42 -24.62
N ASN A 296 -4.43 -1.06 -25.44
CA ASN A 296 -4.85 -1.69 -26.68
C ASN A 296 -4.45 -3.17 -26.68
N LEU A 297 -5.09 -3.95 -25.80
CA LEU A 297 -4.81 -5.37 -25.59
C LEU A 297 -5.88 -6.25 -26.26
N ASP A 298 -5.46 -7.27 -27.00
CA ASP A 298 -6.36 -8.27 -27.60
C ASP A 298 -6.58 -9.44 -26.63
N ASN A 299 -7.77 -9.50 -26.07
CA ASN A 299 -8.14 -10.59 -25.14
C ASN A 299 -7.94 -12.01 -25.70
N ARG A 300 -7.94 -12.19 -27.02
CA ARG A 300 -7.69 -13.49 -27.66
C ARG A 300 -6.25 -13.96 -27.53
N ARG A 301 -5.33 -13.03 -27.25
CA ARG A 301 -3.89 -13.28 -27.05
C ARG A 301 -3.49 -13.22 -25.57
N MET A 302 -4.48 -13.21 -24.67
CA MET A 302 -4.24 -13.06 -23.24
C MET A 302 -4.51 -14.33 -22.47
N ILE A 303 -3.62 -14.62 -21.52
CA ILE A 303 -3.81 -15.52 -20.40
C ILE A 303 -3.91 -14.64 -19.16
N THR A 304 -5.09 -14.53 -18.56
CA THR A 304 -5.32 -13.70 -17.37
C THR A 304 -5.57 -14.59 -16.17
N VAL A 305 -4.77 -14.42 -15.11
CA VAL A 305 -4.83 -15.21 -13.89
C VAL A 305 -4.96 -14.29 -12.68
N GLY A 306 -5.99 -14.46 -11.88
CA GLY A 306 -6.24 -13.65 -10.68
C GLY A 306 -7.66 -13.87 -10.15
N GLY A 307 -7.92 -13.45 -8.91
CA GLY A 307 -9.24 -13.57 -8.30
C GLY A 307 -9.80 -15.01 -8.26
N GLY A 308 -8.94 -16.04 -8.18
CA GLY A 308 -9.36 -17.44 -8.13
C GLY A 308 -9.83 -18.03 -9.47
N GLN A 309 -9.50 -17.38 -10.59
CA GLN A 309 -9.87 -17.85 -11.94
C GLN A 309 -8.76 -17.62 -12.96
N VAL A 310 -8.82 -18.39 -14.05
CA VAL A 310 -7.98 -18.22 -15.24
C VAL A 310 -8.86 -18.00 -16.45
N ARG A 311 -8.50 -17.03 -17.30
CA ARG A 311 -9.09 -16.83 -18.61
C ARG A 311 -8.01 -16.94 -19.68
N ILE A 312 -8.25 -17.78 -20.69
CA ILE A 312 -7.38 -17.94 -21.87
C ILE A 312 -8.24 -17.66 -23.10
N GLY A 313 -8.02 -16.50 -23.72
CA GLY A 313 -8.90 -16.06 -24.81
C GLY A 313 -10.36 -15.97 -24.39
N SER A 314 -11.19 -16.91 -24.86
CA SER A 314 -12.62 -17.03 -24.51
C SER A 314 -12.92 -18.11 -23.47
N HIS A 315 -11.95 -18.93 -23.07
CA HIS A 315 -12.14 -20.01 -22.10
C HIS A 315 -11.97 -19.49 -20.68
N PHE A 316 -12.83 -19.96 -19.76
CA PHE A 316 -12.79 -19.61 -18.34
C PHE A 316 -12.65 -20.86 -17.50
N TYR A 317 -11.68 -20.84 -16.59
CA TYR A 317 -11.38 -21.87 -15.62
C TYR A 317 -11.58 -21.30 -14.21
N HIS A 318 -12.52 -21.84 -13.48
CA HIS A 318 -12.87 -21.39 -12.13
C HIS A 318 -12.15 -22.21 -11.06
N GLN A 319 -12.05 -21.65 -9.85
CA GLN A 319 -11.38 -22.30 -8.73
C GLN A 319 -9.93 -22.67 -9.05
N VAL A 320 -9.19 -21.75 -9.67
CA VAL A 320 -7.75 -21.87 -9.93
C VAL A 320 -7.02 -20.74 -9.21
N GLN A 321 -6.22 -21.11 -8.21
CA GLN A 321 -5.45 -20.15 -7.42
C GLN A 321 -4.20 -19.71 -8.17
N LEU A 322 -3.87 -18.41 -8.08
CA LEU A 322 -2.72 -17.80 -8.76
C LEU A 322 -1.40 -18.53 -8.41
N ARG A 323 -1.19 -18.88 -7.15
CA ARG A 323 0.00 -19.63 -6.70
C ARG A 323 0.12 -21.00 -7.37
N ASP A 324 -0.97 -21.75 -7.39
CA ASP A 324 -0.97 -23.11 -7.97
C ASP A 324 -0.72 -23.03 -9.48
N PHE A 325 -1.35 -22.08 -10.17
CA PHE A 325 -1.14 -21.86 -11.60
C PHE A 325 0.33 -21.51 -11.91
N ILE A 326 0.93 -20.57 -11.18
CA ILE A 326 2.35 -20.19 -11.37
C ILE A 326 3.26 -21.40 -11.17
N ARG A 327 3.04 -22.18 -10.10
CA ARG A 327 3.85 -23.36 -9.79
C ARG A 327 3.76 -24.41 -10.90
N GLU A 328 2.56 -24.79 -11.29
CA GLU A 328 2.37 -25.85 -12.31
C GLU A 328 2.83 -25.37 -13.70
N LEU A 329 2.60 -24.09 -14.03
CA LEU A 329 3.13 -23.52 -15.28
C LEU A 329 4.65 -23.53 -15.32
N THR A 330 5.32 -23.21 -14.19
CA THR A 330 6.79 -23.25 -14.08
C THR A 330 7.36 -24.64 -14.35
N LEU A 331 6.65 -25.69 -13.91
CA LEU A 331 7.06 -27.08 -14.14
C LEU A 331 6.85 -27.56 -15.60
N ALA A 332 5.91 -26.94 -16.31
CA ALA A 332 5.47 -27.39 -17.64
C ALA A 332 6.05 -26.56 -18.80
N VAL A 333 6.49 -25.31 -18.54
CA VAL A 333 6.99 -24.41 -19.58
C VAL A 333 8.39 -24.82 -20.05
N GLN A 334 8.69 -24.62 -21.35
CA GLN A 334 10.02 -24.86 -21.93
C GLN A 334 10.82 -23.56 -21.98
N PRO A 335 12.14 -23.61 -21.69
CA PRO A 335 13.02 -22.45 -21.86
C PRO A 335 13.05 -21.95 -23.30
N ARG A 336 13.14 -20.64 -23.48
CA ARG A 336 13.21 -19.99 -24.80
C ARG A 336 14.48 -19.15 -24.89
N SER A 337 15.19 -19.22 -26.01
CA SER A 337 16.34 -18.35 -26.30
C SER A 337 15.89 -16.95 -26.73
N TYR A 338 14.98 -16.30 -25.97
CA TYR A 338 14.41 -15.00 -26.34
C TYR A 338 15.37 -13.83 -26.07
N LEU A 339 16.16 -13.91 -24.99
CA LEU A 339 17.09 -12.85 -24.56
C LEU A 339 18.16 -12.47 -25.60
N ALA A 340 18.51 -13.37 -26.51
CA ALA A 340 19.54 -13.12 -27.52
C ALA A 340 19.12 -12.08 -28.58
N SER A 341 17.83 -11.84 -28.78
CA SER A 341 17.30 -10.98 -29.85
C SER A 341 16.79 -9.62 -29.39
N HIS A 342 16.48 -9.44 -28.09
CA HIS A 342 15.86 -8.21 -27.56
C HIS A 342 16.44 -7.88 -26.18
N PRO A 343 17.62 -7.24 -26.11
CA PRO A 343 18.12 -6.76 -24.81
C PRO A 343 17.13 -5.75 -24.24
N ALA A 344 16.78 -5.90 -22.96
CA ALA A 344 15.94 -4.96 -22.27
C ALA A 344 16.57 -3.56 -22.32
N GLU A 345 15.95 -2.62 -23.02
CA GLU A 345 16.39 -1.21 -23.08
C GLU A 345 16.26 -0.48 -21.73
N SER A 346 15.64 -1.14 -20.76
CA SER A 346 15.16 -0.53 -19.53
C SER A 346 16.21 -0.39 -18.42
N TYR A 347 17.30 -1.15 -18.46
CA TYR A 347 18.35 -1.03 -17.46
C TYR A 347 19.21 0.22 -17.70
N ARG A 348 18.92 1.29 -17.00
CA ARG A 348 19.86 2.41 -16.85
C ARG A 348 20.35 2.43 -15.39
N PRO A 349 21.66 2.34 -15.15
CA PRO A 349 22.19 2.55 -13.81
C PRO A 349 21.75 3.92 -13.31
N ARG A 350 21.58 4.07 -11.99
CA ARG A 350 21.27 5.37 -11.37
C ARG A 350 22.21 6.42 -11.91
N GLN A 351 21.68 7.43 -12.57
CA GLN A 351 22.50 8.52 -13.12
C GLN A 351 23.00 9.39 -11.97
N THR A 352 24.30 9.69 -11.98
CA THR A 352 24.87 10.62 -11.01
C THR A 352 24.18 11.97 -11.13
N PHE A 353 23.65 12.47 -10.01
CA PHE A 353 23.11 13.81 -9.94
C PHE A 353 24.27 14.82 -9.79
N VAL A 354 24.30 15.81 -10.67
CA VAL A 354 25.23 16.95 -10.60
C VAL A 354 24.36 18.21 -10.63
N PRO A 355 24.36 19.04 -9.56
CA PRO A 355 23.57 20.25 -9.55
C PRO A 355 24.13 21.27 -10.57
N GLU A 356 23.24 21.99 -11.23
CA GLU A 356 23.60 23.15 -12.04
C GLU A 356 23.68 24.39 -11.14
N PRO A 357 24.81 25.10 -11.11
CA PRO A 357 24.99 26.23 -10.21
C PRO A 357 23.93 27.31 -10.36
N SER A 358 23.36 27.75 -9.24
CA SER A 358 22.34 28.81 -9.16
C SER A 358 21.05 28.55 -9.96
N CYS A 359 20.84 27.33 -10.45
CA CYS A 359 19.60 26.98 -11.13
C CYS A 359 18.45 26.77 -10.13
N MET A 360 17.31 27.39 -10.45
CA MET A 360 16.07 27.16 -9.68
C MET A 360 15.62 25.72 -9.81
N LEU A 361 15.16 25.16 -8.70
CA LEU A 361 14.69 23.78 -8.66
C LEU A 361 13.47 23.57 -9.54
N THR A 362 13.47 22.48 -10.31
CA THR A 362 12.36 22.00 -11.11
C THR A 362 11.96 20.59 -10.67
N ALA A 363 10.73 20.17 -10.96
CA ALA A 363 10.27 18.83 -10.58
C ALA A 363 11.13 17.70 -11.19
N PRO A 364 11.49 17.71 -12.50
CA PRO A 364 12.38 16.68 -13.04
C PRO A 364 13.74 16.60 -12.33
N ARG A 365 14.32 17.74 -11.94
CA ARG A 365 15.60 17.80 -11.24
C ARG A 365 15.50 17.34 -9.79
N LEU A 366 14.37 17.68 -9.11
CA LEU A 366 14.06 17.15 -7.78
C LEU A 366 14.02 15.61 -7.81
N TYR A 367 13.27 15.05 -8.74
CA TYR A 367 13.13 13.59 -8.85
C TYR A 367 14.45 12.89 -9.25
N ALA A 368 15.24 13.50 -10.14
CA ALA A 368 16.56 12.99 -10.50
C ALA A 368 17.49 12.93 -9.28
N CYS A 369 17.50 13.98 -8.46
CA CYS A 369 18.28 14.03 -7.22
C CYS A 369 17.82 12.96 -6.23
N LEU A 370 16.52 12.85 -5.97
CA LEU A 370 15.97 11.84 -5.07
C LEU A 370 16.30 10.43 -5.54
N ASN A 371 16.10 10.12 -6.81
CA ASN A 371 16.43 8.80 -7.37
C ASN A 371 17.91 8.44 -7.22
N TYR A 372 18.79 9.42 -7.31
CA TYR A 372 20.24 9.22 -7.11
C TYR A 372 20.59 8.88 -5.64
N TYR A 373 19.94 9.54 -4.66
CA TYR A 373 20.26 9.39 -3.24
C TYR A 373 19.51 8.26 -2.51
N LEU A 374 18.43 7.73 -3.09
CA LEU A 374 17.71 6.59 -2.52
C LEU A 374 18.59 5.33 -2.57
N ASP A 375 18.60 4.56 -1.48
CA ASP A 375 19.30 3.27 -1.38
C ASP A 375 18.41 2.17 -0.81
N ASP A 376 18.92 0.94 -0.72
CA ASP A 376 18.17 -0.24 -0.29
C ASP A 376 17.83 -0.25 1.21
N ASN A 377 18.42 0.65 2.00
CA ASN A 377 18.06 0.86 3.41
C ASN A 377 16.90 1.86 3.58
N MET A 378 16.33 2.33 2.49
CA MET A 378 15.24 3.29 2.46
C MET A 378 13.97 2.65 1.89
N ILE A 379 12.82 3.02 2.46
CA ILE A 379 11.49 2.62 1.96
C ILE A 379 10.78 3.88 1.50
N LEU A 380 10.57 3.98 0.18
CA LEU A 380 9.89 5.11 -0.44
C LEU A 380 8.38 4.96 -0.31
N LEU A 381 7.74 5.95 0.31
CA LEU A 381 6.29 6.12 0.32
C LEU A 381 5.93 7.28 -0.61
N SER A 382 5.26 6.97 -1.71
CA SER A 382 4.91 7.96 -2.74
C SER A 382 3.44 8.34 -2.65
N GLU A 383 3.19 9.62 -2.39
CA GLU A 383 1.85 10.17 -2.26
C GLU A 383 1.17 10.34 -3.62
N PRO A 384 -0.16 10.11 -3.76
CA PRO A 384 -0.90 10.49 -4.96
C PRO A 384 -0.69 11.96 -5.33
N GLY A 385 -0.44 12.21 -6.61
CA GLY A 385 -0.08 13.52 -7.14
C GLY A 385 1.12 13.43 -8.11
N ASP A 386 1.92 14.48 -8.21
CA ASP A 386 3.10 14.49 -9.09
C ASP A 386 4.15 13.45 -8.67
N ALA A 387 4.32 13.23 -7.37
CA ALA A 387 5.18 12.18 -6.83
C ALA A 387 4.80 10.79 -7.38
N PHE A 388 3.52 10.45 -7.33
CA PHE A 388 2.97 9.20 -7.87
C PHE A 388 3.28 9.04 -9.38
N CYS A 389 3.21 10.13 -10.14
CA CYS A 389 3.50 10.12 -11.58
C CYS A 389 5.00 10.01 -11.89
N ALA A 390 5.87 10.47 -10.99
CA ALA A 390 7.32 10.48 -11.17
C ALA A 390 7.98 9.14 -10.77
N THR A 391 7.47 8.49 -9.73
CA THR A 391 8.11 7.32 -9.11
C THR A 391 8.20 6.05 -9.96
N PRO A 392 7.41 5.85 -11.05
CA PRO A 392 7.69 4.80 -12.03
C PRO A 392 9.10 4.86 -12.64
N GLU A 393 9.69 6.05 -12.72
CA GLU A 393 11.04 6.25 -13.23
C GLU A 393 12.14 6.00 -12.19
N PHE A 394 11.78 5.79 -10.93
CA PHE A 394 12.73 5.54 -9.85
C PHE A 394 13.23 4.10 -9.89
N HIS A 395 14.50 3.94 -9.59
CA HIS A 395 15.12 2.62 -9.51
C HIS A 395 14.92 2.04 -8.10
N ILE A 396 14.09 1.03 -7.97
CA ILE A 396 13.77 0.34 -6.73
C ILE A 396 13.99 -1.16 -6.96
N GLU A 397 14.85 -1.79 -6.15
CA GLU A 397 15.23 -3.20 -6.36
C GLU A 397 14.32 -4.17 -5.60
N GLU A 398 13.90 -3.81 -4.40
CA GLU A 398 13.09 -4.68 -3.53
C GLU A 398 11.65 -4.18 -3.44
N ALA A 399 10.70 -5.08 -3.56
CA ALA A 399 9.27 -4.77 -3.48
C ALA A 399 8.89 -4.06 -2.17
N GLU A 400 9.53 -4.42 -1.06
CA GLU A 400 9.27 -3.78 0.24
C GLU A 400 9.77 -2.33 0.32
N ASN A 401 10.67 -1.91 -0.58
CA ASN A 401 11.21 -0.56 -0.59
C ASN A 401 10.32 0.47 -1.32
N TYR A 402 9.14 0.06 -1.79
CA TYR A 402 8.20 0.93 -2.46
C TYR A 402 6.77 0.72 -1.94
N ILE A 403 6.18 1.79 -1.43
CA ILE A 403 4.80 1.79 -0.95
C ILE A 403 4.02 2.92 -1.64
N VAL A 404 2.94 2.55 -2.26
CA VAL A 404 2.01 3.46 -2.91
C VAL A 404 0.58 2.98 -2.73
N GLN A 405 -0.36 3.90 -2.60
CA GLN A 405 -1.77 3.61 -2.67
C GLN A 405 -2.25 3.90 -4.10
N ALA A 406 -2.02 2.92 -5.00
CA ALA A 406 -2.12 3.12 -6.44
C ALA A 406 -3.54 2.99 -7.00
N TYR A 407 -4.47 2.44 -6.23
CA TYR A 407 -5.86 2.25 -6.65
C TYR A 407 -6.82 3.17 -5.90
N TYR A 408 -6.77 3.16 -4.56
CA TYR A 408 -7.66 4.01 -3.77
C TYR A 408 -7.26 5.49 -3.77
N CYS A 409 -5.97 5.78 -3.88
CA CYS A 409 -5.39 7.12 -4.07
C CYS A 409 -5.82 8.17 -3.05
N SER A 410 -5.96 7.80 -1.78
CA SER A 410 -6.29 8.75 -0.72
C SER A 410 -5.10 9.62 -0.36
N ILE A 411 -5.16 10.91 -0.67
CA ILE A 411 -4.11 11.87 -0.30
C ILE A 411 -3.99 12.02 1.22
N GLY A 412 -2.77 12.17 1.72
CA GLY A 412 -2.46 12.18 3.15
C GLY A 412 -2.13 10.80 3.73
N PHE A 413 -2.07 9.75 2.91
CA PHE A 413 -1.75 8.39 3.34
C PHE A 413 -0.30 8.24 3.83
N CYS A 414 0.67 8.82 3.12
CA CYS A 414 2.09 8.46 3.29
C CYS A 414 2.68 8.90 4.62
N THR A 415 2.33 10.06 5.15
CA THR A 415 2.88 10.55 6.43
C THR A 415 2.51 9.65 7.60
N PRO A 416 1.23 9.26 7.83
CA PRO A 416 0.90 8.29 8.86
C PRO A 416 1.42 6.87 8.55
N ALA A 417 1.37 6.44 7.29
CA ALA A 417 1.90 5.13 6.90
C ALA A 417 3.39 4.99 7.22
N ALA A 418 4.17 6.07 7.17
CA ALA A 418 5.58 6.08 7.56
C ALA A 418 5.81 5.70 9.02
N VAL A 419 4.86 5.99 9.93
CA VAL A 419 4.89 5.50 11.32
C VAL A 419 4.83 3.97 11.33
N GLY A 420 3.86 3.40 10.62
CA GLY A 420 3.72 1.95 10.50
C GLY A 420 4.94 1.27 9.87
N VAL A 421 5.49 1.86 8.81
CA VAL A 421 6.71 1.40 8.14
C VAL A 421 7.90 1.37 9.09
N ALA A 422 8.13 2.45 9.84
CA ALA A 422 9.20 2.52 10.82
C ALA A 422 9.08 1.45 11.92
N MET A 423 7.85 1.15 12.35
CA MET A 423 7.60 0.09 13.34
C MET A 423 7.78 -1.32 12.74
N ALA A 424 7.40 -1.52 11.47
CA ALA A 424 7.53 -2.81 10.81
C ALA A 424 8.97 -3.13 10.40
N ARG A 425 9.77 -2.12 10.06
CA ARG A 425 11.16 -2.26 9.60
C ARG A 425 12.09 -1.26 10.29
N PRO A 426 12.40 -1.44 11.58
CA PRO A 426 13.22 -0.49 12.34
C PRO A 426 14.66 -0.33 11.81
N GLY A 427 15.12 -1.23 10.94
CA GLY A 427 16.42 -1.14 10.27
C GLY A 427 16.41 -0.36 8.96
N LYS A 428 15.24 0.01 8.42
CA LYS A 428 15.10 0.79 7.18
C LYS A 428 14.50 2.16 7.46
N ARG A 429 14.90 3.15 6.69
CA ARG A 429 14.44 4.53 6.83
C ARG A 429 13.24 4.82 5.95
N PRO A 430 12.07 5.20 6.49
CA PRO A 430 10.96 5.70 5.67
C PRO A 430 11.33 7.00 4.96
N VAL A 431 11.02 7.07 3.66
CA VAL A 431 11.16 8.28 2.85
C VAL A 431 9.78 8.65 2.32
N VAL A 432 9.20 9.72 2.84
CA VAL A 432 7.90 10.24 2.41
C VAL A 432 8.12 11.27 1.33
N LEU A 433 7.50 11.07 0.17
CA LEU A 433 7.46 12.03 -0.92
C LEU A 433 6.02 12.48 -1.12
N SER A 434 5.70 13.70 -0.69
CA SER A 434 4.33 14.20 -0.63
C SER A 434 4.20 15.61 -1.21
N GLY A 435 3.11 15.86 -1.93
CA GLY A 435 2.73 17.22 -2.30
C GLY A 435 2.26 18.03 -1.08
N ASP A 436 2.35 19.35 -1.18
CA ASP A 436 1.93 20.30 -0.14
C ASP A 436 0.47 20.12 0.27
N GLY A 437 -0.45 19.95 -0.68
CA GLY A 437 -1.87 19.74 -0.41
C GLY A 437 -2.16 18.39 0.23
N ALA A 438 -1.50 17.32 -0.20
CA ALA A 438 -1.65 15.99 0.39
C ALA A 438 -1.10 15.96 1.83
N PHE A 439 0.07 16.58 2.06
CA PHE A 439 0.65 16.66 3.40
C PHE A 439 -0.26 17.39 4.40
N GLN A 440 -0.97 18.44 3.97
CA GLN A 440 -1.89 19.17 4.86
C GLN A 440 -3.03 18.31 5.43
N MET A 441 -3.39 17.20 4.81
CA MET A 441 -4.45 16.29 5.28
C MET A 441 -4.08 15.61 6.61
N THR A 442 -2.79 15.29 6.82
CA THR A 442 -2.32 14.46 7.95
C THR A 442 -1.00 14.93 8.55
N ALA A 443 -0.62 16.18 8.34
CA ALA A 443 0.65 16.77 8.74
C ALA A 443 0.99 16.58 10.22
N GLN A 444 -0.02 16.59 11.10
CA GLN A 444 0.13 16.43 12.54
C GLN A 444 0.76 15.09 12.93
N GLU A 445 0.71 14.07 12.06
CA GLU A 445 1.29 12.76 12.35
C GLU A 445 2.83 12.77 12.39
N VAL A 446 3.46 13.81 11.90
CA VAL A 446 4.90 14.06 12.12
C VAL A 446 5.24 14.08 13.61
N SER A 447 4.30 14.53 14.47
CA SER A 447 4.49 14.51 15.93
C SER A 447 4.63 13.08 16.47
N THR A 448 3.91 12.12 15.90
CA THR A 448 4.04 10.70 16.26
C THR A 448 5.41 10.13 15.83
N LEU A 449 5.88 10.46 14.62
CA LEU A 449 7.23 10.08 14.19
C LEU A 449 8.31 10.62 15.14
N ILE A 450 8.15 11.87 15.62
CA ILE A 450 9.07 12.48 16.58
C ILE A 450 8.99 11.80 17.95
N ARG A 451 7.79 11.57 18.48
CA ARG A 451 7.57 10.90 19.76
C ARG A 451 8.16 9.49 19.80
N GLU A 452 7.95 8.73 18.71
CA GLU A 452 8.44 7.36 18.58
C GLU A 452 9.90 7.28 18.14
N ARG A 453 10.58 8.43 17.98
CA ARG A 453 11.99 8.51 17.53
C ARG A 453 12.23 7.77 16.20
N CYS A 454 11.32 7.93 15.25
CA CYS A 454 11.41 7.34 13.92
C CYS A 454 12.25 8.23 13.00
N PRO A 455 13.47 7.82 12.58
CA PRO A 455 14.32 8.64 11.73
C PRO A 455 13.82 8.56 10.27
N ALA A 456 12.89 9.41 9.92
CA ALA A 456 12.32 9.49 8.57
C ALA A 456 12.99 10.62 7.75
N LEU A 457 12.95 10.49 6.43
CA LEU A 457 13.15 11.58 5.49
C LEU A 457 11.79 11.96 4.89
N ILE A 458 11.36 13.20 5.09
CA ILE A 458 10.11 13.71 4.54
C ILE A 458 10.45 14.82 3.55
N VAL A 459 10.05 14.66 2.30
CA VAL A 459 10.24 15.65 1.23
C VAL A 459 8.86 16.16 0.79
N ILE A 460 8.61 17.43 1.05
CA ILE A 460 7.38 18.11 0.64
C ILE A 460 7.63 18.84 -0.67
N ILE A 461 6.88 18.48 -1.69
CA ILE A 461 6.86 19.16 -2.99
C ILE A 461 5.91 20.34 -2.87
N ASN A 462 6.48 21.51 -2.59
CA ASN A 462 5.73 22.75 -2.44
C ASN A 462 5.61 23.44 -3.81
N ASN A 463 4.46 23.27 -4.47
CA ASN A 463 4.17 23.80 -5.80
C ASN A 463 2.87 24.63 -5.84
N ASP A 464 2.50 25.24 -4.70
CA ASP A 464 1.34 26.12 -4.52
C ASP A 464 -0.01 25.43 -4.73
N GLY A 465 -0.21 24.23 -4.16
CA GLY A 465 -1.50 23.56 -4.11
C GLY A 465 -1.65 22.34 -5.02
N TYR A 466 -2.87 22.07 -5.46
CA TYR A 466 -3.20 20.83 -6.18
C TYR A 466 -2.74 20.88 -7.65
N LEU A 467 -1.44 20.69 -7.89
CA LEU A 467 -0.85 20.78 -9.24
C LEU A 467 -1.41 19.73 -10.20
N ILE A 468 -1.67 18.50 -9.73
CA ILE A 468 -2.23 17.44 -10.56
C ILE A 468 -3.59 17.86 -11.13
N GLU A 469 -4.46 18.46 -10.33
CA GLU A 469 -5.78 18.92 -10.77
C GLU A 469 -5.66 20.01 -11.83
N ARG A 470 -4.68 20.93 -11.67
CA ARG A 470 -4.38 21.97 -12.66
C ARG A 470 -3.88 21.41 -13.99
N ARG A 471 -3.30 20.20 -13.99
CA ARG A 471 -2.83 19.51 -15.20
C ARG A 471 -3.91 18.69 -15.88
N LEU A 472 -4.86 18.17 -15.10
CA LEU A 472 -5.98 17.38 -15.62
C LEU A 472 -7.12 18.26 -16.12
N HIS A 473 -7.36 19.41 -15.50
CA HIS A 473 -8.48 20.29 -15.80
C HIS A 473 -8.05 21.76 -15.86
N GLN A 474 -8.98 22.64 -16.27
CA GLN A 474 -8.77 24.08 -16.24
C GLN A 474 -8.49 24.54 -14.81
N ASP A 475 -7.48 25.40 -14.63
CA ASP A 475 -7.11 25.92 -13.32
C ASP A 475 -8.22 26.79 -12.71
N GLY A 476 -8.37 26.69 -11.38
CA GLY A 476 -9.33 27.47 -10.62
C GLY A 476 -8.89 27.65 -9.17
N MET A 477 -9.47 28.63 -8.48
CA MET A 477 -9.14 28.95 -7.08
C MET A 477 -9.36 27.77 -6.10
N TYR A 478 -10.15 26.76 -6.47
CA TYR A 478 -10.34 25.55 -5.68
C TYR A 478 -9.08 24.66 -5.61
N ASN A 479 -8.09 24.93 -6.45
CA ASN A 479 -6.78 24.28 -6.40
C ASN A 479 -5.78 25.00 -5.48
N ASP A 480 -6.10 26.21 -5.03
CA ASP A 480 -5.24 26.98 -4.13
C ASP A 480 -5.43 26.50 -2.69
N ILE A 481 -4.33 26.42 -1.94
CA ILE A 481 -4.33 26.10 -0.52
C ILE A 481 -3.61 27.21 0.26
N GLN A 482 -3.86 27.28 1.58
CA GLN A 482 -3.06 28.16 2.42
C GLN A 482 -1.63 27.64 2.49
N MET A 483 -0.69 28.45 2.05
CA MET A 483 0.73 28.10 2.09
C MET A 483 1.24 28.10 3.53
N TRP A 484 1.82 26.99 3.96
CA TRP A 484 2.46 26.85 5.25
C TRP A 484 3.99 27.06 5.16
N GLN A 485 4.62 27.27 6.31
CA GLN A 485 6.07 27.25 6.45
C GLN A 485 6.51 25.82 6.79
N TYR A 486 6.45 24.93 5.79
CA TYR A 486 6.56 23.48 5.99
C TYR A 486 7.85 23.08 6.71
N ALA A 487 8.99 23.62 6.33
CA ALA A 487 10.29 23.32 6.95
C ALA A 487 10.37 23.66 8.45
N LYS A 488 9.46 24.52 8.97
CA LYS A 488 9.42 24.88 10.39
C LYS A 488 8.50 23.96 11.22
N LEU A 489 7.56 23.26 10.58
CA LEU A 489 6.53 22.47 11.29
C LEU A 489 7.11 21.39 12.20
N PRO A 490 8.14 20.60 11.82
CA PRO A 490 8.64 19.56 12.70
C PRO A 490 9.17 20.09 14.03
N GLY A 491 9.81 21.26 14.04
CA GLY A 491 10.28 21.93 15.25
C GLY A 491 9.15 22.48 16.14
N VAL A 492 7.93 22.66 15.57
CA VAL A 492 6.70 23.04 16.32
C VAL A 492 6.02 21.80 16.88
N PHE A 493 6.04 20.67 16.17
CA PHE A 493 5.33 19.45 16.55
C PHE A 493 6.02 18.66 17.67
N GLY A 494 7.31 18.92 17.97
CA GLY A 494 7.98 18.15 19.01
C GLY A 494 9.43 18.56 19.27
N ASP A 495 10.25 17.61 19.74
CA ASP A 495 11.64 17.83 20.14
C ASP A 495 12.51 18.30 18.96
N GLY A 496 12.84 19.60 18.97
CA GLY A 496 13.68 20.22 17.95
C GLY A 496 15.11 19.63 17.85
N SER A 497 15.58 18.90 18.85
CA SER A 497 16.90 18.24 18.79
C SER A 497 16.91 16.99 17.90
N PHE A 498 15.75 16.37 17.69
CA PHE A 498 15.58 15.18 16.85
C PHE A 498 15.23 15.50 15.39
N VAL A 499 14.93 16.75 15.07
CA VAL A 499 14.47 17.15 13.75
C VAL A 499 15.41 18.14 13.09
N THR A 500 15.52 18.04 11.76
CA THR A 500 16.22 19.01 10.92
C THR A 500 15.29 19.43 9.79
N GLY A 501 14.82 20.69 9.81
CA GLY A 501 13.96 21.26 8.78
C GLY A 501 14.75 22.15 7.82
N ILE A 502 14.65 21.89 6.52
CA ILE A 502 15.39 22.59 5.47
C ILE A 502 14.42 23.01 4.37
N ARG A 503 14.48 24.26 3.94
CA ARG A 503 13.79 24.73 2.74
C ARG A 503 14.81 24.89 1.62
N VAL A 504 14.48 24.38 0.43
CA VAL A 504 15.34 24.43 -0.76
C VAL A 504 14.58 25.02 -1.94
N THR A 505 15.27 25.83 -2.75
CA THR A 505 14.76 26.52 -3.93
C THR A 505 15.66 26.33 -5.15
N THR A 506 16.89 25.88 -4.96
CA THR A 506 17.87 25.63 -6.01
C THR A 506 18.36 24.18 -5.97
N GLU A 507 19.00 23.75 -7.06
CA GLU A 507 19.56 22.40 -7.16
C GLU A 507 20.71 22.17 -6.17
N GLU A 508 21.56 23.19 -5.95
CA GLU A 508 22.67 23.12 -5.00
C GLU A 508 22.16 22.98 -3.54
N GLU A 509 21.12 23.77 -3.18
CA GLU A 509 20.48 23.67 -1.87
C GLU A 509 19.86 22.27 -1.66
N LEU A 510 19.21 21.71 -2.70
CA LEU A 510 18.64 20.35 -2.64
C LEU A 510 19.73 19.30 -2.45
N GLU A 511 20.82 19.35 -3.22
CA GLU A 511 21.94 18.42 -3.07
C GLU A 511 22.54 18.48 -1.65
N GLN A 512 22.73 19.68 -1.13
CA GLN A 512 23.24 19.86 0.23
C GLN A 512 22.25 19.32 1.29
N ALA A 513 20.93 19.53 1.10
CA ALA A 513 19.93 18.99 1.99
C ALA A 513 19.89 17.45 1.96
N MET A 514 20.06 16.82 0.79
CA MET A 514 20.16 15.36 0.67
C MET A 514 21.43 14.82 1.34
N LYS A 515 22.58 15.50 1.18
CA LYS A 515 23.83 15.15 1.91
C LYS A 515 23.63 15.23 3.42
N THR A 516 22.93 16.26 3.91
CA THR A 516 22.54 16.38 5.32
C THR A 516 21.64 15.22 5.75
N ALA A 517 20.62 14.87 4.95
CA ALA A 517 19.73 13.75 5.24
C ALA A 517 20.49 12.42 5.35
N ILE A 518 21.47 12.17 4.50
CA ILE A 518 22.31 10.96 4.56
C ILE A 518 23.24 10.97 5.79
N SER A 519 23.80 12.11 6.16
CA SER A 519 24.68 12.23 7.33
C SER A 519 23.91 12.13 8.65
N GLU A 520 22.70 12.66 8.72
CA GLU A 520 21.81 12.65 9.90
C GLU A 520 20.80 11.49 9.84
N LYS A 521 21.28 10.28 9.57
CA LYS A 521 20.42 9.08 9.39
C LYS A 521 19.59 8.71 10.63
N ASP A 522 20.00 9.15 11.82
CA ASP A 522 19.33 8.86 13.10
C ASP A 522 18.32 9.95 13.50
N LYS A 523 18.09 10.95 12.64
CA LYS A 523 17.13 12.03 12.86
C LYS A 523 16.02 12.02 11.81
N LEU A 524 14.91 12.68 12.15
CA LEU A 524 13.89 13.07 11.19
C LEU A 524 14.40 14.30 10.41
N VAL A 525 14.63 14.13 9.11
CA VAL A 525 15.00 15.23 8.21
C VAL A 525 13.79 15.58 7.36
N PHE A 526 13.44 16.87 7.35
CA PHE A 526 12.26 17.40 6.67
C PHE A 526 12.69 18.44 5.64
N ILE A 527 12.49 18.15 4.37
CA ILE A 527 12.88 19.01 3.26
C ILE A 527 11.62 19.62 2.63
N GLU A 528 11.50 20.93 2.64
CA GLU A 528 10.52 21.67 1.83
C GLU A 528 11.19 22.04 0.50
N ALA A 529 10.85 21.31 -0.57
CA ALA A 529 11.32 21.59 -1.93
C ALA A 529 10.32 22.56 -2.61
N TYR A 530 10.66 23.84 -2.67
CA TYR A 530 9.81 24.85 -3.29
C TYR A 530 10.04 24.94 -4.80
N LEU A 531 8.96 24.74 -5.57
CA LEU A 531 8.97 24.74 -7.02
C LEU A 531 8.21 25.98 -7.56
N PRO A 532 8.86 27.14 -7.66
CA PRO A 532 8.19 28.42 -7.97
C PRO A 532 7.50 28.46 -9.33
N ASN A 533 7.96 27.64 -10.28
CA ASN A 533 7.46 27.64 -11.66
C ASN A 533 6.37 26.59 -11.88
N ARG A 534 5.86 25.92 -10.83
CA ARG A 534 4.85 24.86 -10.92
C ARG A 534 5.21 23.81 -12.00
N THR A 535 6.49 23.49 -12.09
CA THR A 535 6.96 22.41 -12.98
C THR A 535 6.46 21.06 -12.47
N CYS A 536 6.27 20.10 -13.34
CA CYS A 536 5.85 18.75 -12.98
C CYS A 536 6.76 17.70 -13.59
N SER A 537 6.59 16.45 -13.18
CA SER A 537 7.28 15.30 -13.77
C SER A 537 6.83 15.06 -15.21
N GLU A 538 7.68 14.39 -15.99
CA GLU A 538 7.29 13.90 -17.33
C GLU A 538 6.09 12.93 -17.24
N GLY A 539 6.01 12.14 -16.16
CA GLY A 539 4.89 11.24 -15.90
C GLY A 539 3.56 11.98 -15.81
N LEU A 540 3.52 13.11 -15.05
CA LEU A 540 2.31 13.91 -14.92
C LEU A 540 1.95 14.63 -16.25
N ASP A 541 2.94 15.07 -17.02
CA ASP A 541 2.67 15.64 -18.35
C ASP A 541 2.08 14.58 -19.29
N ARG A 542 2.59 13.33 -19.28
CA ARG A 542 2.01 12.20 -20.04
C ARG A 542 0.57 11.93 -19.62
N LEU A 543 0.28 11.87 -18.31
CA LEU A 543 -1.06 11.67 -17.77
C LEU A 543 -2.03 12.78 -18.20
N GLY A 544 -1.64 14.05 -18.04
CA GLY A 544 -2.46 15.20 -18.43
C GLY A 544 -2.76 15.21 -19.95
N ASN A 545 -1.80 14.81 -20.79
CA ASN A 545 -2.00 14.66 -22.22
C ASN A 545 -2.97 13.52 -22.57
N ALA A 546 -2.86 12.37 -21.89
CA ALA A 546 -3.77 11.24 -22.07
C ALA A 546 -5.20 11.61 -21.66
N PHE A 547 -5.36 12.32 -20.54
CA PHE A 547 -6.67 12.76 -20.04
C PHE A 547 -7.35 13.71 -21.02
N ARG A 548 -6.65 14.74 -21.53
CA ARG A 548 -7.20 15.68 -22.53
C ARG A 548 -7.63 14.98 -23.83
N LYS A 549 -6.86 13.98 -24.28
CA LYS A 549 -7.21 13.17 -25.47
C LYS A 549 -8.46 12.30 -25.23
N SER A 550 -8.66 11.77 -24.02
CA SER A 550 -9.84 10.97 -23.69
C SER A 550 -11.12 11.80 -23.68
N GLN A 551 -11.06 13.03 -23.15
CA GLN A 551 -12.21 13.95 -23.15
C GLN A 551 -12.62 14.44 -24.54
N GLN A 552 -11.68 14.55 -25.50
CA GLN A 552 -11.99 14.94 -26.89
C GLN A 552 -12.68 13.83 -27.69
N LYS A 553 -12.66 12.58 -27.21
CA LYS A 553 -13.30 11.43 -27.86
C LYS A 553 -14.72 11.14 -27.35
N GLN A 554 -15.14 11.81 -26.27
CA GLN A 554 -16.52 11.81 -25.74
C GLN A 554 -17.30 13.01 -26.30
#